data_cdbbfb49a54e1e5d76fe29985152e48a
#
_entry.id   cdbbfb49a54e1e5d76fe29985152e48a
#
_cell.length_a   1.000
_cell.length_b   1.000
_cell.length_c   1.000
_cell.angle_alpha   90.00
_cell.angle_beta   90.00
_cell.angle_gamma   90.00
#
_symmetry.space_group_name_H-M   'P 1'
#
loop_
_entity.id
_entity.type
_entity.pdbx_description
1 polymer ?
#
loop_
_entity_poly.entity_id
_entity_poly.type
_entity_poly.pdbx_seq_one_letter_code
_entity_poly.pdbx_strand_id
1 'polypeptide(L)'
;MDNWFTIDKTDSNTYIISEYRHWEETHCYLLNGRERSLLIDTGLGISNIFDEVVKLTDKPITAVATHIHWDHIGGHKYFPDFYAHAEELDWLNGKFPLSIETIKEMVADRCNLPDGFDVNDYEFFQGVPSKVLTDHDIIDL
;
A
#
# COMPACT_ATOMS: atom_id res chain seq x y z
N MET A 1 5.35 -3.92 -22.11
CA MET A 1 5.04 -3.23 -20.86
C MET A 1 4.47 -4.22 -19.87
N ASP A 2 5.07 -4.29 -18.70
CA ASP A 2 4.60 -5.22 -17.68
C ASP A 2 3.47 -4.56 -16.87
N ASN A 3 2.25 -5.08 -17.03
CA ASN A 3 1.09 -4.57 -16.32
C ASN A 3 0.89 -5.38 -15.04
N TRP A 4 1.57 -4.99 -13.97
CA TRP A 4 1.48 -5.68 -12.69
C TRP A 4 0.11 -5.53 -12.03
N PHE A 5 -0.46 -4.33 -12.08
CA PHE A 5 -1.74 -4.02 -11.42
C PHE A 5 -2.92 -4.21 -12.36
N THR A 6 -4.04 -4.63 -11.78
CA THR A 6 -5.36 -4.62 -12.43
C THR A 6 -6.18 -3.52 -11.78
N ILE A 7 -6.74 -2.62 -12.61
CA ILE A 7 -7.52 -1.47 -12.14
C ILE A 7 -8.98 -1.68 -12.48
N ASP A 8 -9.83 -1.67 -11.48
CA ASP A 8 -11.29 -1.73 -11.62
C ASP A 8 -11.92 -0.47 -11.04
N LYS A 9 -12.96 0.02 -11.70
CA LYS A 9 -13.73 1.18 -11.23
C LYS A 9 -15.09 0.71 -10.75
N THR A 10 -15.40 0.91 -9.47
CA THR A 10 -16.67 0.44 -8.88
C THR A 10 -17.78 1.48 -8.98
N ASP A 11 -17.42 2.76 -8.89
CA ASP A 11 -18.35 3.88 -9.06
C ASP A 11 -17.57 5.10 -9.55
N SER A 12 -18.21 6.27 -9.62
CA SER A 12 -17.59 7.48 -10.16
C SER A 12 -16.35 7.96 -9.34
N ASN A 13 -16.22 7.51 -8.10
CA ASN A 13 -15.20 8.01 -7.17
C ASN A 13 -14.32 6.92 -6.57
N THR A 14 -14.53 5.65 -6.90
CA THR A 14 -13.84 4.54 -6.24
C THR A 14 -13.18 3.60 -7.25
N TYR A 15 -11.89 3.34 -7.04
CA TYR A 15 -11.11 2.38 -7.82
C TYR A 15 -10.59 1.27 -6.91
N ILE A 16 -10.51 0.06 -7.47
CA ILE A 16 -9.81 -1.06 -6.85
C ILE A 16 -8.54 -1.32 -7.64
N ILE A 17 -7.40 -1.33 -6.96
CA ILE A 17 -6.09 -1.61 -7.55
C ILE A 17 -5.63 -2.95 -7.00
N SER A 18 -5.57 -3.95 -7.86
CA SER A 18 -5.38 -5.34 -7.46
C SER A 18 -4.06 -5.91 -7.98
N GLU A 19 -3.47 -6.81 -7.21
CA GLU A 19 -2.22 -7.50 -7.54
C GLU A 19 -2.50 -9.00 -7.69
N TYR A 20 -3.32 -9.37 -8.69
CA TYR A 20 -3.73 -10.75 -8.95
C TYR A 20 -2.58 -11.68 -9.33
N ARG A 21 -1.44 -11.13 -9.75
CA ARG A 21 -0.28 -11.92 -10.18
C ARG A 21 0.51 -12.49 -9.01
N HIS A 22 0.21 -12.07 -7.79
CA HIS A 22 0.82 -12.61 -6.58
C HIS A 22 -0.19 -13.49 -5.82
N TRP A 23 0.28 -14.53 -5.16
CA TRP A 23 -0.59 -15.45 -4.42
C TRP A 23 -1.34 -14.79 -3.26
N GLU A 24 -0.78 -13.72 -2.67
CA GLU A 24 -1.47 -12.93 -1.63
C GLU A 24 -2.70 -12.20 -2.19
N GLU A 25 -2.67 -11.87 -3.49
CA GLU A 25 -3.80 -11.25 -4.18
C GLU A 25 -4.32 -10.01 -3.46
N THR A 26 -3.42 -9.07 -3.17
CA THR A 26 -3.74 -7.87 -2.40
C THR A 26 -4.57 -6.87 -3.21
N HIS A 27 -5.50 -6.21 -2.55
CA HIS A 27 -6.34 -5.17 -3.12
C HIS A 27 -6.17 -3.87 -2.35
N CYS A 28 -6.02 -2.76 -3.08
CA CYS A 28 -5.98 -1.42 -2.54
C CYS A 28 -7.17 -0.62 -3.09
N TYR A 29 -7.66 0.34 -2.32
CA TYR A 29 -8.86 1.10 -2.68
C TYR A 29 -8.53 2.58 -2.73
N LEU A 30 -8.80 3.21 -3.89
CA LEU A 30 -8.64 4.65 -4.05
C LEU A 30 -10.01 5.31 -4.01
N LEU A 31 -10.21 6.18 -3.02
CA LEU A 31 -11.42 6.98 -2.87
C LEU A 31 -11.12 8.42 -3.27
N ASN A 32 -11.74 8.88 -4.37
CA ASN A 32 -11.58 10.25 -4.83
C ASN A 32 -12.59 11.16 -4.14
N GLY A 33 -12.08 12.01 -3.27
CA GLY A 33 -12.90 13.02 -2.61
C GLY A 33 -12.91 14.34 -3.35
N ARG A 34 -13.52 15.34 -2.74
CA ARG A 34 -13.61 16.69 -3.30
C ARG A 34 -12.30 17.46 -3.12
N GLU A 35 -11.70 17.35 -1.94
CA GLU A 35 -10.48 18.10 -1.58
C GLU A 35 -9.22 17.27 -1.80
N ARG A 36 -9.31 15.96 -1.56
CA ARG A 36 -8.19 15.02 -1.67
C ARG A 36 -8.67 13.62 -1.96
N SER A 37 -7.73 12.73 -2.26
CA SER A 37 -7.97 11.31 -2.45
C SER A 37 -7.34 10.50 -1.33
N LEU A 38 -7.99 9.41 -0.95
CA LEU A 38 -7.51 8.47 0.06
C LEU A 38 -7.18 7.14 -0.59
N LEU A 39 -5.95 6.67 -0.40
CA LEU A 39 -5.55 5.34 -0.81
C LEU A 39 -5.53 4.43 0.42
N ILE A 40 -6.43 3.46 0.45
CA ILE A 40 -6.53 2.48 1.53
C ILE A 40 -5.65 1.29 1.18
N ASP A 41 -4.59 1.09 1.94
CA ASP A 41 -3.50 0.17 1.70
C ASP A 41 -2.69 0.52 0.44
N THR A 42 -1.46 0.03 0.38
CA THR A 42 -0.53 0.33 -0.70
C THR A 42 0.09 -0.93 -1.31
N GLY A 43 -0.40 -2.09 -0.91
CA GLY A 43 -0.08 -3.36 -1.53
C GLY A 43 1.26 -3.97 -1.16
N LEU A 44 1.75 -4.80 -2.06
CA LEU A 44 2.92 -5.65 -1.82
C LEU A 44 4.25 -4.91 -1.91
N GLY A 45 4.30 -3.79 -2.63
CA GLY A 45 5.56 -3.07 -2.85
C GLY A 45 6.44 -3.69 -3.93
N ILE A 46 5.88 -4.55 -4.76
CA ILE A 46 6.60 -5.20 -5.86
C ILE A 46 6.70 -4.25 -7.04
N SER A 47 5.62 -3.58 -7.40
CA SER A 47 5.62 -2.54 -8.42
C SER A 47 5.17 -1.20 -7.81
N ASN A 48 5.47 -0.10 -8.48
CA ASN A 48 5.20 1.24 -7.94
C ASN A 48 3.72 1.61 -8.11
N ILE A 49 2.96 1.46 -7.03
CA ILE A 49 1.54 1.79 -7.03
C ILE A 49 1.29 3.30 -7.20
N PHE A 50 2.23 4.15 -6.81
CA PHE A 50 2.10 5.59 -6.97
C PHE A 50 1.93 5.96 -8.45
N ASP A 51 2.67 5.33 -9.35
CA ASP A 51 2.57 5.58 -10.78
C ASP A 51 1.18 5.26 -11.34
N GLU A 52 0.48 4.31 -10.75
CA GLU A 52 -0.90 4.00 -11.14
C GLU A 52 -1.90 4.99 -10.54
N VAL A 53 -1.73 5.33 -9.26
CA VAL A 53 -2.66 6.21 -8.54
C VAL A 53 -2.71 7.60 -9.15
N VAL A 54 -1.55 8.15 -9.56
CA VAL A 54 -1.51 9.51 -10.15
C VAL A 54 -2.21 9.61 -11.50
N LYS A 55 -2.49 8.49 -12.15
CA LYS A 55 -3.31 8.46 -13.38
C LYS A 55 -4.81 8.53 -13.06
N LEU A 56 -5.20 8.24 -11.84
CA LEU A 56 -6.59 8.09 -11.41
C LEU A 56 -7.12 9.29 -10.63
N THR A 57 -6.24 10.17 -10.18
CA THR A 57 -6.59 11.40 -9.47
C THR A 57 -5.56 12.49 -9.72
N ASP A 58 -6.02 13.74 -9.75
CA ASP A 58 -5.17 14.92 -9.81
C ASP A 58 -5.07 15.64 -8.45
N LYS A 59 -5.66 15.05 -7.41
CA LYS A 59 -5.71 15.63 -6.07
C LYS A 59 -4.58 15.13 -5.19
N PRO A 60 -4.28 15.85 -4.08
CA PRO A 60 -3.35 15.32 -3.08
C PRO A 60 -3.82 13.96 -2.57
N ILE A 61 -2.88 13.04 -2.36
CA ILE A 61 -3.15 11.67 -1.96
C ILE A 61 -2.68 11.46 -0.53
N THR A 62 -3.56 10.94 0.32
CA THR A 62 -3.21 10.43 1.65
C THR A 62 -3.34 8.92 1.61
N ALA A 63 -2.32 8.19 2.07
CA ALA A 63 -2.40 6.76 2.25
C ALA A 63 -2.82 6.43 3.68
N VAL A 64 -3.58 5.35 3.86
CA VAL A 64 -3.92 4.82 5.18
C VAL A 64 -3.86 3.30 5.14
N ALA A 65 -3.32 2.69 6.19
CA ALA A 65 -3.26 1.24 6.28
C ALA A 65 -4.46 0.70 7.05
N THR A 66 -5.06 -0.37 6.56
CA THR A 66 -6.04 -1.13 7.33
C THR A 66 -5.37 -1.80 8.52
N HIS A 67 -4.15 -2.28 8.31
CA HIS A 67 -3.27 -2.84 9.35
C HIS A 67 -1.84 -2.87 8.84
N ILE A 68 -0.88 -3.03 9.75
CA ILE A 68 0.55 -2.96 9.40
C ILE A 68 1.07 -4.39 9.14
N HIS A 69 0.84 -4.87 7.93
CA HIS A 69 1.45 -6.09 7.40
C HIS A 69 2.20 -5.75 6.12
N TRP A 70 3.22 -6.55 5.80
CA TRP A 70 4.12 -6.29 4.67
C TRP A 70 3.38 -6.18 3.34
N ASP A 71 2.31 -6.94 3.17
CA ASP A 71 1.52 -7.00 1.95
C ASP A 71 0.49 -5.87 1.82
N HIS A 72 0.36 -5.03 2.86
CA HIS A 72 -0.56 -3.89 2.87
C HIS A 72 0.12 -2.53 2.92
N ILE A 73 1.41 -2.48 3.27
CA ILE A 73 2.16 -1.23 3.39
C ILE A 73 3.38 -1.18 2.46
N GLY A 74 3.48 -2.11 1.52
CA GLY A 74 4.64 -2.20 0.63
C GLY A 74 4.91 -0.95 -0.21
N GLY A 75 3.87 -0.20 -0.54
CA GLY A 75 3.98 1.05 -1.29
C GLY A 75 3.97 2.31 -0.46
N HIS A 76 3.90 2.23 0.87
CA HIS A 76 3.85 3.42 1.75
C HIS A 76 5.04 4.35 1.55
N LYS A 77 6.20 3.81 1.19
CA LYS A 77 7.41 4.59 0.91
C LYS A 77 7.23 5.68 -0.17
N TYR A 78 6.23 5.54 -1.02
CA TYR A 78 5.92 6.51 -2.07
C TYR A 78 4.98 7.62 -1.61
N PHE A 79 4.41 7.53 -0.41
CA PHE A 79 3.40 8.45 0.10
C PHE A 79 3.87 9.10 1.41
N PRO A 80 4.44 10.32 1.34
CA PRO A 80 4.90 11.00 2.56
C PRO A 80 3.75 11.37 3.50
N ASP A 81 2.54 11.56 2.97
CA ASP A 81 1.34 11.80 3.77
C ASP A 81 0.60 10.47 3.97
N PHE A 82 0.81 9.83 5.12
CA PHE A 82 0.11 8.60 5.46
C PHE A 82 -0.35 8.59 6.91
N TYR A 83 -1.47 7.91 7.15
CA TYR A 83 -2.09 7.77 8.47
C TYR A 83 -2.00 6.33 8.94
N ALA A 84 -1.83 6.13 10.24
CA ALA A 84 -1.83 4.81 10.86
C ALA A 84 -2.51 4.87 12.23
N HIS A 85 -3.11 3.77 12.64
CA HIS A 85 -3.75 3.66 13.94
C HIS A 85 -2.71 3.60 15.06
N ALA A 86 -3.02 4.22 16.20
CA ALA A 86 -2.12 4.31 17.36
C ALA A 86 -1.63 2.93 17.83
N GLU A 87 -2.49 1.92 17.78
CA GLU A 87 -2.16 0.57 18.22
C GLU A 87 -1.21 -0.18 17.28
N GLU A 88 -0.99 0.33 16.07
CA GLU A 88 -0.14 -0.31 15.06
C GLU A 88 1.26 0.29 14.97
N LEU A 89 1.54 1.36 15.73
CA LEU A 89 2.79 2.13 15.60
C LEU A 89 4.05 1.30 15.88
N ASP A 90 3.99 0.35 16.80
CA ASP A 90 5.13 -0.49 17.14
C ASP A 90 5.60 -1.31 15.93
N TRP A 91 4.68 -1.80 15.12
CA TRP A 91 5.02 -2.57 13.93
C TRP A 91 5.63 -1.70 12.82
N LEU A 92 5.31 -0.41 12.79
CA LEU A 92 5.97 0.55 11.89
C LEU A 92 7.39 0.91 12.35
N ASN A 93 7.75 0.57 13.58
CA ASN A 93 8.99 1.01 14.21
C ASN A 93 9.89 -0.16 14.65
N GLY A 94 9.91 -1.22 13.86
CA GLY A 94 10.86 -2.31 14.00
C GLY A 94 10.39 -3.49 14.85
N LYS A 95 9.15 -3.49 15.33
CA LYS A 95 8.61 -4.57 16.16
C LYS A 95 7.67 -5.53 15.42
N PHE A 96 7.66 -5.47 14.09
CA PHE A 96 6.89 -6.44 13.30
C PHE A 96 7.46 -7.84 13.52
N PRO A 97 6.59 -8.86 13.78
CA PRO A 97 7.06 -10.17 14.28
C PRO A 97 7.72 -11.07 13.26
N LEU A 98 7.71 -10.72 11.96
CA LEU A 98 8.38 -11.51 10.93
C LEU A 98 9.72 -10.91 10.55
N SER A 99 10.73 -11.78 10.34
CA SER A 99 12.03 -11.34 9.83
C SER A 99 11.93 -10.91 8.37
N ILE A 100 12.86 -10.04 7.95
CA ILE A 100 12.91 -9.61 6.55
C ILE A 100 13.18 -10.80 5.61
N GLU A 101 13.95 -11.79 6.05
CA GLU A 101 14.22 -13.00 5.28
C GLU A 101 12.93 -13.78 5.01
N THR A 102 12.11 -13.95 6.04
CA THR A 102 10.81 -14.63 5.91
C THR A 102 9.88 -13.86 4.96
N ILE A 103 9.84 -12.53 5.06
CA ILE A 103 9.05 -11.69 4.18
C ILE A 103 9.51 -11.83 2.73
N LYS A 104 10.81 -11.79 2.47
CA LYS A 104 11.37 -11.97 1.13
C LYS A 104 10.99 -13.31 0.51
N GLU A 105 10.99 -14.38 1.31
CA GLU A 105 10.53 -15.70 0.87
C GLU A 105 9.06 -15.65 0.43
N MET A 106 8.21 -15.00 1.21
CA MET A 106 6.79 -14.85 0.88
C MET A 106 6.56 -13.98 -0.36
N VAL A 107 7.33 -12.93 -0.53
CA VAL A 107 7.26 -12.06 -1.71
C VAL A 107 7.59 -12.84 -2.98
N ALA A 108 8.62 -13.67 -2.94
CA ALA A 108 9.12 -14.42 -4.10
C ALA A 108 8.39 -15.74 -4.35
N ASP A 109 7.59 -16.22 -3.39
CA ASP A 109 6.99 -17.55 -3.47
C ASP A 109 5.95 -17.62 -4.62
N ARG A 110 6.10 -18.67 -5.45
CA ARG A 110 5.12 -19.02 -6.50
C ARG A 110 4.63 -17.82 -7.33
N CYS A 111 5.54 -16.90 -7.65
CA CYS A 111 5.19 -15.66 -8.33
C CYS A 111 6.21 -15.33 -9.42
N ASN A 112 5.71 -14.97 -10.60
CA ASN A 112 6.51 -14.40 -11.67
C ASN A 112 6.65 -12.90 -11.42
N LEU A 113 7.74 -12.52 -10.77
CA LEU A 113 8.00 -11.12 -10.44
C LEU A 113 8.27 -10.29 -11.72
N PRO A 114 7.90 -9.01 -11.75
CA PRO A 114 8.13 -8.18 -12.91
C PRO A 114 9.62 -7.96 -13.17
N ASP A 115 9.97 -7.69 -14.43
CA ASP A 115 11.34 -7.38 -14.80
C ASP A 115 11.85 -6.16 -14.03
N GLY A 116 13.08 -6.22 -13.57
CA GLY A 116 13.71 -5.15 -12.83
C GLY A 116 13.42 -5.16 -11.32
N PHE A 117 12.54 -6.03 -10.84
CA PHE A 117 12.33 -6.21 -9.41
C PHE A 117 13.31 -7.24 -8.86
N ASP A 118 14.07 -6.85 -7.82
CA ASP A 118 14.97 -7.74 -7.10
C ASP A 118 14.47 -7.92 -5.66
N VAL A 119 14.07 -9.14 -5.31
CA VAL A 119 13.57 -9.45 -3.97
C VAL A 119 14.62 -9.20 -2.89
N ASN A 120 15.91 -9.24 -3.24
CA ASN A 120 16.97 -8.96 -2.27
C ASN A 120 16.96 -7.51 -1.79
N ASP A 121 16.42 -6.60 -2.58
CA ASP A 121 16.28 -5.19 -2.22
C ASP A 121 15.01 -4.89 -1.45
N TYR A 122 14.13 -5.87 -1.26
CA TYR A 122 12.85 -5.67 -0.58
C TYR A 122 13.07 -5.32 0.89
N GLU A 123 12.37 -4.28 1.35
CA GLU A 123 12.43 -3.82 2.74
C GLU A 123 11.02 -3.76 3.33
N PHE A 124 10.91 -4.05 4.63
CA PHE A 124 9.70 -3.77 5.37
C PHE A 124 9.66 -2.27 5.68
N PHE A 125 8.59 -1.59 5.22
CA PHE A 125 8.48 -0.15 5.42
C PHE A 125 8.44 0.21 6.90
N GLN A 126 9.24 1.21 7.27
CA GLN A 126 9.21 1.85 8.58
C GLN A 126 9.04 3.36 8.39
N GLY A 127 8.33 4.01 9.30
CA GLY A 127 8.14 5.45 9.18
C GLY A 127 7.26 6.01 10.28
N VAL A 128 7.15 7.34 10.29
CA VAL A 128 6.30 8.08 11.22
C VAL A 128 5.11 8.62 10.44
N PRO A 129 3.87 8.23 10.81
CA PRO A 129 2.70 8.74 10.10
C PRO A 129 2.56 10.25 10.28
N SER A 130 2.02 10.91 9.26
CA SER A 130 1.69 12.34 9.32
C SER A 130 0.54 12.61 10.30
N LYS A 131 -0.30 11.60 10.53
CA LYS A 131 -1.36 11.65 11.54
C LYS A 131 -1.55 10.27 12.16
N VAL A 132 -1.67 10.21 13.47
CA VAL A 132 -2.00 9.01 14.22
C VAL A 132 -3.51 8.96 14.43
N LEU A 133 -4.13 7.85 14.02
CA LEU A 133 -5.57 7.66 14.16
C LEU A 133 -5.89 6.89 15.44
N THR A 134 -7.06 7.19 16.00
CA THR A 134 -7.66 6.44 17.11
C THR A 134 -9.06 6.00 16.70
N ASP A 135 -9.71 5.17 17.53
CA ASP A 135 -11.03 4.64 17.23
C ASP A 135 -12.04 5.75 16.93
N HIS A 136 -12.85 5.54 15.91
CA HIS A 136 -13.90 6.46 15.47
C HIS A 136 -13.41 7.77 14.83
N ASP A 137 -12.12 7.90 14.56
CA ASP A 137 -11.63 9.05 13.80
C ASP A 137 -12.25 9.08 12.40
N ILE A 138 -12.50 10.30 11.92
CA ILE A 138 -13.08 10.54 10.61
C ILE A 138 -12.02 11.19 9.72
N ILE A 139 -11.94 10.72 8.48
CA ILE A 139 -11.09 11.31 7.45
C ILE A 139 -11.99 11.99 6.42
N ASP A 140 -11.91 13.30 6.33
CA ASP A 140 -12.65 14.07 5.33
C ASP A 140 -11.91 14.10 4.00
N LEU A 141 -12.66 13.93 2.90
CA LEU A 141 -12.09 13.89 1.54
C LEU A 141 -12.56 15.04 0.63
#